data_9d80c5c2dd9fb6c5a62f5bf8665d0430
#
_entry.id   9d80c5c2dd9fb6c5a62f5bf8665d0430
#
_cell.length_a   1.000
_cell.length_b   1.000
_cell.length_c   1.000
_cell.angle_alpha   90.00
_cell.angle_beta   90.00
_cell.angle_gamma   90.00
#
_symmetry.space_group_name_H-M   'P 1'
#
loop_
_entity.id
_entity.type
_entity.pdbx_description
1 polymer ?
#
loop_
_entity_poly.entity_id
_entity_poly.type
_entity_poly.pdbx_seq_one_letter_code
_entity_poly.pdbx_strand_id
1 'polypeptide(L)'
;MPSSPDTHSLEMLVRRLESIATLSDEERQAILSLPARTRVLKAGHDIVREGDKPSHCCLILSGWAYRYKLIDQGRRQIFSFHIPGDIPDLQSLHIHTMDHSAATLTESTLAFLPHENLLDLTTRFPSLAAILWRETLIDAAIFREWMVGMGRRTAFERIAHLFCELYLKLQAVGLAQSYRCALPITQIDLGDALGLTNVHVNRVLKEMREQGLITLRGGTLVIESWDELIGACGFDPTYLHLEKRAAA
;
A
#
# COMPACT_ATOMS: atom_id res chain seq x y z
N MET A 1 -6.32 16.58 -29.08
CA MET A 1 -4.96 16.04 -29.04
C MET A 1 -4.77 15.45 -27.66
N PRO A 2 -4.40 14.18 -27.49
CA PRO A 2 -4.06 13.66 -26.18
C PRO A 2 -2.80 14.38 -25.72
N SER A 3 -2.85 15.02 -24.53
CA SER A 3 -1.70 15.59 -23.85
C SER A 3 -0.65 14.48 -23.65
N SER A 4 0.61 14.77 -24.00
CA SER A 4 1.75 13.92 -23.68
C SER A 4 1.68 13.51 -22.21
N PRO A 5 1.97 12.24 -21.88
CA PRO A 5 2.01 11.82 -20.48
C PRO A 5 3.04 12.69 -19.77
N ASP A 6 2.63 13.32 -18.65
CA ASP A 6 3.55 13.98 -17.74
C ASP A 6 4.59 12.95 -17.32
N THR A 7 5.82 13.08 -17.82
CA THR A 7 6.94 12.16 -17.54
C THR A 7 7.22 12.07 -16.03
N HIS A 8 6.76 13.05 -15.25
CA HIS A 8 6.81 13.05 -13.79
C HIS A 8 5.77 12.12 -13.12
N SER A 9 4.78 11.61 -13.87
CA SER A 9 3.69 10.84 -13.25
C SER A 9 4.11 9.47 -12.75
N LEU A 10 5.11 8.80 -13.35
CA LEU A 10 5.53 7.44 -12.97
C LEU A 10 6.75 7.38 -12.04
N GLU A 11 7.28 8.51 -11.60
CA GLU A 11 8.38 8.57 -10.62
C GLU A 11 8.07 7.84 -9.30
N MET A 12 6.80 7.81 -8.89
CA MET A 12 6.40 7.10 -7.68
C MET A 12 6.56 5.59 -7.83
N LEU A 13 6.29 5.03 -9.03
CA LEU A 13 6.55 3.62 -9.32
C LEU A 13 8.05 3.33 -9.25
N VAL A 14 8.87 4.17 -9.87
CA VAL A 14 10.33 4.03 -9.81
C VAL A 14 10.81 4.03 -8.36
N ARG A 15 10.40 5.00 -7.54
CA ARG A 15 10.76 5.06 -6.10
C ARG A 15 10.31 3.80 -5.35
N ARG A 16 9.11 3.31 -5.64
CA ARG A 16 8.59 2.09 -5.02
C ARG A 16 9.47 0.88 -5.36
N LEU A 17 9.77 0.67 -6.63
CA LEU A 17 10.59 -0.45 -7.06
C LEU A 17 12.04 -0.31 -6.55
N GLU A 18 12.58 0.90 -6.50
CA GLU A 18 13.90 1.17 -5.94
C GLU A 18 13.99 1.01 -4.42
N SER A 19 12.86 0.97 -3.71
CA SER A 19 12.86 0.64 -2.28
C SER A 19 13.17 -0.83 -2.00
N ILE A 20 13.01 -1.70 -3.01
CA ILE A 20 13.21 -3.16 -2.88
C ILE A 20 14.29 -3.72 -3.83
N ALA A 21 14.69 -2.98 -4.86
CA ALA A 21 15.64 -3.43 -5.87
C ALA A 21 16.49 -2.27 -6.39
N THR A 22 17.54 -2.59 -7.16
CA THR A 22 18.31 -1.60 -7.91
C THR A 22 17.84 -1.63 -9.36
N LEU A 23 17.48 -0.49 -9.91
CA LEU A 23 17.12 -0.32 -11.33
C LEU A 23 18.31 0.24 -12.10
N SER A 24 18.51 -0.24 -13.33
CA SER A 24 19.41 0.41 -14.30
C SER A 24 18.74 1.68 -14.85
N ASP A 25 19.56 2.56 -15.45
CA ASP A 25 19.04 3.77 -16.09
C ASP A 25 18.07 3.44 -17.25
N GLU A 26 18.33 2.35 -17.98
CA GLU A 26 17.46 1.88 -19.07
C GLU A 26 16.11 1.41 -18.54
N GLU A 27 16.09 0.63 -17.45
CA GLU A 27 14.86 0.16 -16.80
C GLU A 27 14.06 1.33 -16.25
N ARG A 28 14.73 2.29 -15.60
CA ARG A 28 14.10 3.51 -15.10
C ARG A 28 13.43 4.27 -16.26
N GLN A 29 14.13 4.51 -17.36
CA GLN A 29 13.59 5.21 -18.52
C GLN A 29 12.45 4.43 -19.18
N ALA A 30 12.53 3.10 -19.24
CA ALA A 30 11.47 2.25 -19.77
C ALA A 30 10.19 2.36 -18.94
N ILE A 31 10.30 2.36 -17.60
CA ILE A 31 9.17 2.58 -16.70
C ILE A 31 8.56 3.97 -16.92
N LEU A 32 9.38 5.03 -16.91
CA LEU A 32 8.92 6.42 -17.09
C LEU A 32 8.26 6.68 -18.45
N SER A 33 8.57 5.84 -19.45
CA SER A 33 8.02 5.94 -20.80
C SER A 33 6.73 5.12 -21.00
N LEU A 34 6.26 4.41 -19.97
CA LEU A 34 5.02 3.63 -20.09
C LEU A 34 3.82 4.56 -20.39
N PRO A 35 2.96 4.18 -21.35
CA PRO A 35 1.73 4.91 -21.58
C PRO A 35 0.82 4.77 -20.36
N ALA A 36 0.32 5.88 -19.86
CA ALA A 36 -0.57 5.91 -18.71
C ALA A 36 -1.72 6.90 -18.95
N ARG A 37 -2.91 6.55 -18.44
CA ARG A 37 -4.05 7.47 -18.40
C ARG A 37 -4.28 7.89 -16.95
N THR A 38 -4.08 9.16 -16.66
CA THR A 38 -4.26 9.71 -15.32
C THR A 38 -5.73 10.08 -15.08
N ARG A 39 -6.24 9.74 -13.88
CA ARG A 39 -7.57 10.16 -13.39
C ARG A 39 -7.48 10.52 -11.92
N VAL A 40 -8.33 11.48 -11.53
CA VAL A 40 -8.56 11.80 -10.11
C VAL A 40 -9.87 11.15 -9.70
N LEU A 41 -9.85 10.34 -8.65
CA LEU A 41 -11.02 9.74 -8.04
C LEU A 41 -11.19 10.30 -6.62
N LYS A 42 -12.46 10.59 -6.26
CA LYS A 42 -12.80 10.99 -4.89
C LYS A 42 -12.63 9.82 -3.92
N ALA A 43 -12.57 10.11 -2.63
CA ALA A 43 -12.57 9.09 -1.58
C ALA A 43 -13.77 8.13 -1.71
N GLY A 44 -13.56 6.85 -1.45
CA GLY A 44 -14.59 5.81 -1.45
C GLY A 44 -15.02 5.34 -2.85
N HIS A 45 -14.31 5.72 -3.92
CA HIS A 45 -14.61 5.23 -5.28
C HIS A 45 -13.84 3.95 -5.59
N ASP A 46 -14.55 2.98 -6.13
CA ASP A 46 -13.93 1.73 -6.59
C ASP A 46 -12.97 2.01 -7.76
N ILE A 47 -11.77 1.48 -7.67
CA ILE A 47 -10.77 1.39 -8.73
C ILE A 47 -11.09 0.18 -9.59
N VAL A 48 -11.34 -0.95 -8.93
CA VAL A 48 -11.73 -2.23 -9.51
C VAL A 48 -12.61 -2.98 -8.52
N ARG A 49 -13.57 -3.77 -9.00
CA ARG A 49 -14.49 -4.57 -8.18
C ARG A 49 -14.18 -6.05 -8.28
N GLU A 50 -14.56 -6.78 -7.24
CA GLU A 50 -14.61 -8.24 -7.29
C GLU A 50 -15.46 -8.70 -8.48
N GLY A 51 -14.93 -9.65 -9.25
CA GLY A 51 -15.56 -10.14 -10.49
C GLY A 51 -15.20 -9.38 -11.76
N ASP A 52 -14.61 -8.18 -11.65
CA ASP A 52 -14.17 -7.43 -12.83
C ASP A 52 -13.01 -8.15 -13.55
N LYS A 53 -12.87 -7.83 -14.85
CA LYS A 53 -11.77 -8.30 -15.69
C LYS A 53 -11.03 -7.08 -16.26
N PRO A 54 -10.18 -6.42 -15.48
CA PRO A 54 -9.48 -5.21 -15.92
C PRO A 54 -8.50 -5.52 -17.05
N SER A 55 -8.29 -4.54 -17.92
CA SER A 55 -7.25 -4.55 -18.97
C SER A 55 -6.08 -3.62 -18.64
N HIS A 56 -6.09 -3.07 -17.43
CA HIS A 56 -5.09 -2.11 -16.94
C HIS A 56 -4.77 -2.43 -15.49
N CYS A 57 -3.54 -2.17 -15.07
CA CYS A 57 -3.19 -2.04 -13.66
C CYS A 57 -3.27 -0.58 -13.22
N CYS A 58 -3.62 -0.35 -11.96
CA CYS A 58 -3.78 0.97 -11.39
C CYS A 58 -2.59 1.33 -10.48
N LEU A 59 -1.78 2.31 -10.86
CA LEU A 59 -0.72 2.88 -10.02
C LEU A 59 -1.27 4.08 -9.23
N ILE A 60 -1.01 4.13 -7.94
CA ILE A 60 -1.32 5.28 -7.10
C ILE A 60 -0.21 6.33 -7.24
N LEU A 61 -0.54 7.51 -7.77
CA LEU A 61 0.39 8.63 -7.87
C LEU A 61 0.35 9.52 -6.62
N SER A 62 -0.85 9.77 -6.11
CA SER A 62 -1.09 10.49 -4.86
C SER A 62 -2.39 10.00 -4.21
N GLY A 63 -2.53 10.26 -2.91
CA GLY A 63 -3.65 9.74 -2.12
C GLY A 63 -3.39 8.32 -1.62
N TRP A 64 -4.43 7.67 -1.14
CA TRP A 64 -4.37 6.31 -0.57
C TRP A 64 -5.51 5.46 -1.11
N ALA A 65 -5.27 4.15 -1.19
CA ALA A 65 -6.27 3.15 -1.54
C ALA A 65 -6.25 1.99 -0.54
N TYR A 66 -7.25 1.13 -0.63
CA TYR A 66 -7.34 -0.10 0.15
C TYR A 66 -7.97 -1.22 -0.68
N ARG A 67 -7.60 -2.45 -0.37
CA ARG A 67 -8.30 -3.65 -0.87
C ARG A 67 -9.30 -4.12 0.17
N TYR A 68 -10.46 -4.60 -0.29
CA TYR A 68 -11.52 -5.04 0.60
C TYR A 68 -12.40 -6.12 -0.01
N LYS A 69 -13.09 -6.84 0.86
CA LYS A 69 -14.25 -7.65 0.52
C LYS A 69 -15.47 -7.20 1.31
N LEU A 70 -16.62 -7.30 0.68
CA LEU A 70 -17.91 -7.21 1.36
C LEU A 70 -18.37 -8.61 1.70
N ILE A 71 -18.74 -8.82 2.96
CA ILE A 71 -19.37 -10.05 3.43
C ILE A 71 -20.85 -9.79 3.70
N ASP A 72 -21.60 -10.82 4.04
CA ASP A 72 -23.02 -10.74 4.32
C ASP A 72 -23.37 -9.56 5.22
N GLN A 73 -24.52 -8.91 4.94
CA GLN A 73 -25.02 -7.70 5.61
C GLN A 73 -24.20 -6.42 5.32
N GLY A 74 -23.37 -6.41 4.25
CA GLY A 74 -22.61 -5.24 3.84
C GLY A 74 -21.43 -4.89 4.74
N ARG A 75 -21.00 -5.81 5.61
CA ARG A 75 -19.80 -5.63 6.43
C ARG A 75 -18.56 -5.67 5.54
N ARG A 76 -17.72 -4.67 5.67
CA ARG A 76 -16.47 -4.56 4.93
C ARG A 76 -15.30 -5.15 5.72
N GLN A 77 -14.49 -5.98 5.10
CA GLN A 77 -13.18 -6.36 5.58
C GLN A 77 -12.12 -5.70 4.70
N ILE A 78 -11.35 -4.79 5.26
CA ILE A 78 -10.12 -4.27 4.63
C ILE A 78 -8.98 -5.23 4.96
N PHE A 79 -8.17 -5.58 3.98
CA PHE A 79 -7.03 -6.48 4.18
C PHE A 79 -5.71 -5.96 3.63
N SER A 80 -5.69 -4.75 3.07
CA SER A 80 -4.46 -4.00 2.81
C SER A 80 -4.73 -2.52 2.61
N PHE A 81 -3.74 -1.69 2.98
CA PHE A 81 -3.67 -0.28 2.61
C PHE A 81 -2.53 -0.06 1.61
N HIS A 82 -2.80 0.78 0.63
CA HIS A 82 -1.88 1.10 -0.45
C HIS A 82 -1.59 2.59 -0.49
N ILE A 83 -0.31 2.91 -0.68
CA ILE A 83 0.26 4.26 -0.66
C ILE A 83 0.74 4.66 -2.06
N PRO A 84 1.13 5.92 -2.30
CA PRO A 84 1.73 6.31 -3.58
C PRO A 84 2.92 5.44 -3.96
N GLY A 85 2.90 4.96 -5.20
CA GLY A 85 3.86 4.01 -5.75
C GLY A 85 3.36 2.56 -5.78
N ASP A 86 2.37 2.19 -4.97
CA ASP A 86 1.78 0.85 -5.00
C ASP A 86 0.84 0.67 -6.21
N ILE A 87 0.74 -0.58 -6.67
CA ILE A 87 -0.22 -1.04 -7.71
C ILE A 87 -1.15 -2.06 -7.04
N PRO A 88 -2.33 -1.64 -6.51
CA PRO A 88 -3.20 -2.50 -5.72
C PRO A 88 -3.84 -3.66 -6.50
N ASP A 89 -3.77 -3.66 -7.81
CA ASP A 89 -4.34 -4.68 -8.69
C ASP A 89 -3.30 -5.33 -9.61
N LEU A 90 -2.01 -5.30 -9.22
CA LEU A 90 -0.90 -5.85 -10.04
C LEU A 90 -1.12 -7.32 -10.43
N GLN A 91 -1.76 -8.12 -9.57
CA GLN A 91 -2.10 -9.52 -9.88
C GLN A 91 -3.03 -9.65 -11.09
N SER A 92 -3.80 -8.60 -11.44
CA SER A 92 -4.70 -8.62 -12.60
C SER A 92 -3.96 -8.80 -13.94
N LEU A 93 -2.65 -8.55 -13.95
CA LEU A 93 -1.78 -8.81 -15.09
C LEU A 93 -1.78 -10.30 -15.48
N HIS A 94 -1.98 -11.21 -14.52
CA HIS A 94 -1.93 -12.65 -14.72
C HIS A 94 -3.20 -13.38 -14.24
N ILE A 95 -3.96 -12.80 -13.31
CA ILE A 95 -5.24 -13.32 -12.80
C ILE A 95 -6.36 -12.50 -13.40
N HIS A 96 -7.02 -13.04 -14.43
CA HIS A 96 -7.96 -12.27 -15.25
C HIS A 96 -9.23 -11.80 -14.55
N THR A 97 -9.65 -12.46 -13.47
CA THR A 97 -10.85 -12.07 -12.74
C THR A 97 -10.46 -11.65 -11.32
N MET A 98 -10.84 -10.44 -10.94
CA MET A 98 -10.57 -9.93 -9.60
C MET A 98 -11.34 -10.72 -8.55
N ASP A 99 -10.65 -11.20 -7.52
CA ASP A 99 -11.21 -11.93 -6.39
C ASP A 99 -11.55 -11.02 -5.20
N HIS A 100 -11.28 -9.72 -5.32
CA HIS A 100 -11.55 -8.67 -4.34
C HIS A 100 -11.70 -7.32 -5.01
N SER A 101 -12.20 -6.34 -4.27
CA SER A 101 -12.32 -4.95 -4.71
C SER A 101 -11.15 -4.10 -4.19
N ALA A 102 -10.78 -3.06 -4.95
CA ALA A 102 -9.91 -1.99 -4.51
C ALA A 102 -10.60 -0.64 -4.67
N ALA A 103 -10.49 0.23 -3.67
CA ALA A 103 -11.09 1.56 -3.68
C ALA A 103 -10.13 2.61 -3.11
N THR A 104 -10.39 3.87 -3.46
CA THR A 104 -9.66 5.02 -2.91
C THR A 104 -10.07 5.27 -1.46
N LEU A 105 -9.09 5.45 -0.57
CA LEU A 105 -9.32 5.86 0.81
C LEU A 105 -9.47 7.38 0.93
N THR A 106 -8.67 8.10 0.15
CA THR A 106 -8.73 9.57 0.02
C THR A 106 -9.00 9.97 -1.42
N GLU A 107 -9.20 11.25 -1.70
CA GLU A 107 -9.07 11.72 -3.07
C GLU A 107 -7.67 11.35 -3.57
N SER A 108 -7.61 10.68 -4.72
CA SER A 108 -6.38 10.07 -5.22
C SER A 108 -6.21 10.33 -6.71
N THR A 109 -4.97 10.63 -7.10
CA THR A 109 -4.57 10.67 -8.50
C THR A 109 -3.99 9.31 -8.87
N LEU A 110 -4.56 8.69 -9.89
CA LEU A 110 -4.26 7.33 -10.31
C LEU A 110 -3.80 7.31 -11.76
N ALA A 111 -2.80 6.47 -12.07
CA ALA A 111 -2.37 6.19 -13.44
C ALA A 111 -2.76 4.76 -13.83
N PHE A 112 -3.51 4.62 -14.92
CA PHE A 112 -3.93 3.33 -15.45
C PHE A 112 -2.96 2.89 -16.55
N LEU A 113 -2.24 1.80 -16.28
CA LEU A 113 -1.19 1.22 -17.12
C LEU A 113 -1.78 0.03 -17.88
N PRO A 114 -1.85 0.05 -19.23
CA PRO A 114 -2.38 -1.08 -19.99
C PRO A 114 -1.58 -2.36 -19.76
N HIS A 115 -2.26 -3.50 -19.59
CA HIS A 115 -1.60 -4.80 -19.37
C HIS A 115 -0.62 -5.15 -20.47
N GLU A 116 -0.96 -4.90 -21.73
CA GLU A 116 -0.09 -5.14 -22.87
C GLU A 116 1.26 -4.44 -22.74
N ASN A 117 1.28 -3.19 -22.25
CA ASN A 117 2.52 -2.42 -22.09
C ASN A 117 3.36 -2.91 -20.90
N LEU A 118 2.72 -3.36 -19.82
CA LEU A 118 3.43 -3.96 -18.68
C LEU A 118 4.01 -5.33 -19.08
N LEU A 119 3.29 -6.15 -19.87
CA LEU A 119 3.78 -7.42 -20.39
C LEU A 119 4.94 -7.22 -21.36
N ASP A 120 4.85 -6.24 -22.29
CA ASP A 120 5.96 -5.87 -23.16
C ASP A 120 7.19 -5.44 -22.35
N LEU A 121 6.98 -4.56 -21.34
CA LEU A 121 8.06 -4.11 -20.45
C LEU A 121 8.77 -5.30 -19.78
N THR A 122 8.02 -6.24 -19.22
CA THR A 122 8.58 -7.42 -18.53
C THR A 122 9.25 -8.40 -19.49
N THR A 123 8.83 -8.44 -20.76
CA THR A 123 9.48 -9.25 -21.79
C THR A 123 10.80 -8.64 -22.22
N ARG A 124 10.87 -7.33 -22.36
CA ARG A 124 12.08 -6.60 -22.72
C ARG A 124 13.10 -6.52 -21.59
N PHE A 125 12.62 -6.47 -20.36
CA PHE A 125 13.45 -6.38 -19.15
C PHE A 125 13.06 -7.50 -18.17
N PRO A 126 13.62 -8.71 -18.28
CA PRO A 126 13.31 -9.82 -17.37
C PRO A 126 13.60 -9.53 -15.89
N SER A 127 14.55 -8.64 -15.60
CA SER A 127 14.82 -8.12 -14.25
C SER A 127 13.62 -7.38 -13.67
N LEU A 128 12.91 -6.57 -14.47
CA LEU A 128 11.66 -5.93 -14.04
C LEU A 128 10.55 -6.94 -13.77
N ALA A 129 10.47 -8.02 -14.56
CA ALA A 129 9.55 -9.12 -14.25
C ALA A 129 9.83 -9.73 -12.89
N ALA A 130 11.11 -9.98 -12.56
CA ALA A 130 11.52 -10.50 -11.26
C ALA A 130 11.21 -9.52 -10.12
N ILE A 131 11.37 -8.21 -10.33
CA ILE A 131 11.07 -7.17 -9.35
C ILE A 131 9.56 -7.07 -9.12
N LEU A 132 8.72 -7.06 -10.17
CA LEU A 132 7.26 -7.06 -10.04
C LEU A 132 6.75 -8.35 -9.36
N TRP A 133 7.36 -9.50 -9.66
CA TRP A 133 7.06 -10.73 -8.93
C TRP A 133 7.43 -10.61 -7.46
N ARG A 134 8.61 -10.06 -7.16
CA ARG A 134 9.02 -9.80 -5.77
C ARG A 134 8.02 -8.92 -5.02
N GLU A 135 7.44 -7.90 -5.68
CA GLU A 135 6.37 -7.08 -5.12
C GLU A 135 5.16 -7.92 -4.68
N THR A 136 4.71 -8.85 -5.52
CA THR A 136 3.59 -9.72 -5.16
C THR A 136 3.92 -10.68 -4.01
N LEU A 137 5.18 -11.13 -3.92
CA LEU A 137 5.64 -11.97 -2.80
C LEU A 137 5.74 -11.19 -1.48
N ILE A 138 6.15 -9.92 -1.53
CA ILE A 138 6.14 -9.01 -0.38
C ILE A 138 4.71 -8.74 0.07
N ASP A 139 3.80 -8.46 -0.86
CA ASP A 139 2.38 -8.30 -0.57
C ASP A 139 1.82 -9.55 0.14
N ALA A 140 2.14 -10.74 -0.37
CA ALA A 140 1.78 -12.00 0.28
C ALA A 140 2.44 -12.18 1.66
N ALA A 141 3.65 -11.66 1.90
CA ALA A 141 4.29 -11.67 3.21
C ALA A 141 3.54 -10.77 4.20
N ILE A 142 3.13 -9.58 3.77
CA ILE A 142 2.30 -8.66 4.56
C ILE A 142 0.97 -9.34 4.94
N PHE A 143 0.30 -10.02 4.01
CA PHE A 143 -0.92 -10.79 4.32
C PHE A 143 -0.70 -11.86 5.38
N ARG A 144 0.40 -12.60 5.32
CA ARG A 144 0.74 -13.60 6.35
C ARG A 144 0.93 -12.95 7.72
N GLU A 145 1.58 -11.81 7.76
CA GLU A 145 1.82 -11.07 8.99
C GLU A 145 0.51 -10.51 9.58
N TRP A 146 -0.39 -9.99 8.74
CA TRP A 146 -1.72 -9.57 9.17
C TRP A 146 -2.55 -10.75 9.70
N MET A 147 -2.44 -11.94 9.09
CA MET A 147 -3.10 -13.15 9.58
C MET A 147 -2.61 -13.54 10.98
N VAL A 148 -1.30 -13.46 11.24
CA VAL A 148 -0.74 -13.65 12.59
C VAL A 148 -1.31 -12.61 13.55
N GLY A 149 -1.36 -11.34 13.12
CA GLY A 149 -1.96 -10.26 13.88
C GLY A 149 -3.40 -10.55 14.28
N MET A 150 -4.24 -10.92 13.31
CA MET A 150 -5.65 -11.24 13.55
C MET A 150 -5.85 -12.44 14.49
N GLY A 151 -4.97 -13.44 14.40
CA GLY A 151 -5.10 -14.68 15.16
C GLY A 151 -4.47 -14.67 16.55
N ARG A 152 -3.46 -13.82 16.81
CA ARG A 152 -2.61 -13.94 18.00
C ARG A 152 -2.34 -12.64 18.75
N ARG A 153 -2.38 -11.47 18.07
CA ARG A 153 -2.09 -10.19 18.72
C ARG A 153 -3.34 -9.60 19.37
N THR A 154 -3.13 -8.90 20.48
CA THR A 154 -4.14 -8.05 21.11
C THR A 154 -4.53 -6.89 20.18
N ALA A 155 -5.61 -6.19 20.50
CA ALA A 155 -6.01 -5.02 19.71
C ALA A 155 -4.93 -3.91 19.73
N PHE A 156 -4.26 -3.75 20.87
CA PHE A 156 -3.15 -2.80 21.01
C PHE A 156 -1.99 -3.16 20.10
N GLU A 157 -1.53 -4.40 20.16
CA GLU A 157 -0.42 -4.89 19.34
C GLU A 157 -0.75 -4.79 17.83
N ARG A 158 -2.00 -5.09 17.42
CA ARG A 158 -2.43 -4.97 16.01
C ARG A 158 -2.36 -3.55 15.48
N ILE A 159 -2.86 -2.57 16.25
CA ILE A 159 -2.84 -1.17 15.85
C ILE A 159 -1.40 -0.64 15.85
N ALA A 160 -0.61 -0.93 16.89
CA ALA A 160 0.80 -0.54 16.96
C ALA A 160 1.61 -1.10 15.78
N HIS A 161 1.43 -2.40 15.50
CA HIS A 161 2.11 -3.09 14.40
C HIS A 161 1.76 -2.48 13.04
N LEU A 162 0.48 -2.20 12.78
CA LEU A 162 0.05 -1.53 11.55
C LEU A 162 0.67 -0.13 11.40
N PHE A 163 0.78 0.64 12.49
CA PHE A 163 1.40 1.96 12.44
C PHE A 163 2.90 1.89 12.13
N CYS A 164 3.61 0.93 12.71
CA CYS A 164 5.02 0.68 12.38
C CYS A 164 5.19 0.28 10.92
N GLU A 165 4.36 -0.63 10.42
CA GLU A 165 4.36 -1.09 9.03
C GLU A 165 4.16 0.07 8.05
N LEU A 166 3.08 0.84 8.24
CA LEU A 166 2.75 1.97 7.37
C LEU A 166 3.81 3.06 7.40
N TYR A 167 4.37 3.35 8.59
CA TYR A 167 5.47 4.31 8.71
C TYR A 167 6.67 3.89 7.87
N LEU A 168 7.12 2.64 7.97
CA LEU A 168 8.28 2.15 7.20
C LEU A 168 8.00 2.08 5.70
N LYS A 169 6.79 1.68 5.30
CA LYS A 169 6.41 1.71 3.88
C LYS A 169 6.46 3.14 3.32
N LEU A 170 5.91 4.11 4.03
CA LEU A 170 5.95 5.52 3.64
C LEU A 170 7.37 6.09 3.63
N GLN A 171 8.19 5.72 4.62
CA GLN A 171 9.58 6.14 4.70
C GLN A 171 10.39 5.61 3.50
N ALA A 172 10.16 4.37 3.10
CA ALA A 172 10.86 3.73 1.98
C ALA A 172 10.64 4.44 0.64
N VAL A 173 9.50 5.12 0.45
CA VAL A 173 9.17 5.91 -0.74
C VAL A 173 9.34 7.43 -0.53
N GLY A 174 9.91 7.85 0.60
CA GLY A 174 10.21 9.25 0.90
C GLY A 174 8.99 10.08 1.34
N LEU A 175 7.92 9.45 1.80
CA LEU A 175 6.68 10.10 2.26
C LEU A 175 6.55 10.16 3.79
N ALA A 176 7.54 9.66 4.54
CA ALA A 176 7.63 9.77 5.99
C ALA A 176 9.06 10.15 6.40
N GLN A 177 9.18 10.92 7.46
CA GLN A 177 10.45 11.38 7.99
C GLN A 177 10.32 11.70 9.48
N SER A 178 11.39 11.49 10.26
CA SER A 178 11.46 11.85 11.69
C SER A 178 10.26 11.32 12.47
N TYR A 179 9.90 10.05 12.26
CA TYR A 179 8.78 9.36 12.89
C TYR A 179 7.41 10.01 12.68
N ARG A 180 7.28 10.80 11.61
CA ARG A 180 6.05 11.50 11.25
C ARG A 180 5.61 11.13 9.83
N CYS A 181 4.31 10.85 9.66
CA CYS A 181 3.71 10.56 8.36
C CYS A 181 2.24 10.98 8.30
N ALA A 182 1.73 11.14 7.07
CA ALA A 182 0.28 11.21 6.84
C ALA A 182 -0.34 9.83 7.12
N LEU A 183 -1.45 9.81 7.87
CA LEU A 183 -2.23 8.60 8.14
C LEU A 183 -3.73 8.96 8.03
N PRO A 184 -4.27 8.97 6.80
CA PRO A 184 -5.66 9.38 6.57
C PRO A 184 -6.67 8.26 6.85
N ILE A 185 -6.28 7.27 7.65
CA ILE A 185 -7.11 6.10 8.01
C ILE A 185 -8.04 6.51 9.16
N THR A 186 -9.34 6.30 9.00
CA THR A 186 -10.31 6.56 10.06
C THR A 186 -10.35 5.43 11.07
N GLN A 187 -10.97 5.67 12.23
CA GLN A 187 -11.16 4.60 13.22
C GLN A 187 -12.06 3.48 12.71
N ILE A 188 -13.00 3.79 11.81
CA ILE A 188 -13.85 2.80 11.14
C ILE A 188 -12.97 1.93 10.23
N ASP A 189 -12.11 2.55 9.42
CA ASP A 189 -11.21 1.80 8.53
C ASP A 189 -10.22 0.93 9.31
N LEU A 190 -9.71 1.42 10.46
CA LEU A 190 -8.90 0.60 11.38
C LEU A 190 -9.70 -0.58 11.93
N GLY A 191 -10.96 -0.36 12.29
CA GLY A 191 -11.85 -1.41 12.74
C GLY A 191 -12.09 -2.47 11.67
N ASP A 192 -12.42 -2.05 10.45
CA ASP A 192 -12.64 -2.90 9.29
C ASP A 192 -11.36 -3.67 8.86
N ALA A 193 -10.18 -3.07 9.07
CA ALA A 193 -8.90 -3.72 8.77
C ALA A 193 -8.48 -4.74 9.82
N LEU A 194 -8.68 -4.41 11.10
CA LEU A 194 -8.11 -5.17 12.22
C LEU A 194 -9.13 -6.04 12.97
N GLY A 195 -10.37 -6.11 12.47
CA GLY A 195 -11.44 -6.89 13.10
C GLY A 195 -11.83 -6.35 14.48
N LEU A 196 -11.86 -5.03 14.64
CA LEU A 196 -12.14 -4.35 15.89
C LEU A 196 -13.39 -3.48 15.77
N THR A 197 -14.13 -3.32 16.87
CA THR A 197 -15.19 -2.31 16.94
C THR A 197 -14.59 -0.92 17.03
N ASN A 198 -15.31 0.10 16.56
CA ASN A 198 -14.87 1.50 16.65
C ASN A 198 -14.60 1.94 18.11
N VAL A 199 -15.44 1.46 19.07
CA VAL A 199 -15.24 1.71 20.50
C VAL A 199 -13.90 1.14 20.99
N HIS A 200 -13.57 -0.06 20.53
CA HIS A 200 -12.31 -0.72 20.90
C HIS A 200 -11.11 0.02 20.30
N VAL A 201 -11.18 0.39 19.02
CA VAL A 201 -10.14 1.20 18.34
C VAL A 201 -9.92 2.52 19.12
N ASN A 202 -11.00 3.24 19.45
CA ASN A 202 -10.90 4.50 20.19
C ASN A 202 -10.20 4.34 21.54
N ARG A 203 -10.57 3.29 22.29
CA ARG A 203 -9.95 2.98 23.60
C ARG A 203 -8.46 2.73 23.47
N VAL A 204 -8.05 1.92 22.49
CA VAL A 204 -6.63 1.59 22.26
C VAL A 204 -5.84 2.82 21.81
N LEU A 205 -6.37 3.63 20.90
CA LEU A 205 -5.70 4.87 20.47
C LEU A 205 -5.56 5.87 21.62
N LYS A 206 -6.52 5.91 22.55
CA LYS A 206 -6.41 6.72 23.76
C LYS A 206 -5.30 6.20 24.66
N GLU A 207 -5.26 4.90 24.91
CA GLU A 207 -4.23 4.23 25.70
C GLU A 207 -2.82 4.50 25.16
N MET A 208 -2.60 4.35 23.84
CA MET A 208 -1.31 4.65 23.20
C MET A 208 -0.87 6.11 23.38
N ARG A 209 -1.82 7.05 23.35
CA ARG A 209 -1.52 8.48 23.59
C ARG A 209 -1.18 8.75 25.06
N GLU A 210 -1.90 8.13 25.99
CA GLU A 210 -1.66 8.28 27.44
C GLU A 210 -0.31 7.68 27.84
N GLN A 211 0.14 6.62 27.14
CA GLN A 211 1.47 6.05 27.31
C GLN A 211 2.58 6.85 26.61
N GLY A 212 2.25 7.91 25.87
CA GLY A 212 3.24 8.73 25.16
C GLY A 212 3.87 8.05 23.94
N LEU A 213 3.26 6.99 23.40
CA LEU A 213 3.79 6.24 22.27
C LEU A 213 3.53 6.91 20.94
N ILE A 214 2.36 7.53 20.79
CA ILE A 214 1.94 8.17 19.55
C ILE A 214 1.18 9.48 19.81
N THR A 215 1.22 10.36 18.81
CA THR A 215 0.23 11.42 18.59
C THR A 215 -0.45 11.20 17.25
N LEU A 216 -1.79 11.21 17.24
CA LEU A 216 -2.59 11.11 16.01
C LEU A 216 -3.57 12.29 15.98
N ARG A 217 -3.32 13.25 15.10
CA ARG A 217 -4.11 14.49 14.99
C ARG A 217 -4.18 14.95 13.53
N GLY A 218 -5.38 15.29 13.06
CA GLY A 218 -5.59 15.86 11.73
C GLY A 218 -5.07 14.98 10.59
N GLY A 219 -5.20 13.65 10.70
CA GLY A 219 -4.69 12.72 9.68
C GLY A 219 -3.17 12.61 9.65
N THR A 220 -2.48 13.03 10.72
CA THR A 220 -1.02 12.88 10.87
C THR A 220 -0.73 11.98 12.08
N LEU A 221 0.08 10.96 11.85
CA LEU A 221 0.68 10.12 12.88
C LEU A 221 2.08 10.65 13.21
N VAL A 222 2.36 10.81 14.50
CA VAL A 222 3.70 10.98 15.05
C VAL A 222 3.94 9.81 16.00
N ILE A 223 5.00 9.06 15.79
CA ILE A 223 5.47 8.02 16.70
C ILE A 223 6.45 8.71 17.65
N GLU A 224 6.05 8.89 18.90
CA GLU A 224 6.80 9.65 19.90
C GLU A 224 7.96 8.81 20.48
N SER A 225 7.75 7.50 20.61
CA SER A 225 8.76 6.54 21.09
C SER A 225 8.77 5.29 20.21
N TRP A 226 9.69 5.27 19.22
CA TRP A 226 9.79 4.17 18.26
C TRP A 226 10.15 2.85 18.94
N ASP A 227 11.19 2.84 19.78
CA ASP A 227 11.69 1.63 20.41
C ASP A 227 10.67 1.01 21.38
N GLU A 228 9.93 1.84 22.08
CA GLU A 228 8.85 1.37 22.96
C GLU A 228 7.67 0.83 22.13
N LEU A 229 7.31 1.49 21.03
CA LEU A 229 6.19 1.07 20.18
C LEU A 229 6.48 -0.29 19.50
N ILE A 230 7.68 -0.48 18.94
CA ILE A 230 8.08 -1.77 18.34
C ILE A 230 8.16 -2.88 19.40
N GLY A 231 8.69 -2.56 20.60
CA GLY A 231 8.75 -3.49 21.72
C GLY A 231 7.37 -3.93 22.20
N ALA A 232 6.41 -2.97 22.28
CA ALA A 232 5.05 -3.23 22.74
C ALA A 232 4.22 -4.13 21.81
N CYS A 233 4.58 -4.23 20.52
CA CYS A 233 3.86 -5.05 19.53
C CYS A 233 4.70 -6.18 18.93
N GLY A 234 5.96 -6.32 19.33
CA GLY A 234 6.87 -7.32 18.78
C GLY A 234 7.08 -7.15 17.27
N PHE A 235 7.21 -5.89 16.81
CA PHE A 235 7.34 -5.59 15.40
C PHE A 235 8.72 -5.96 14.87
N ASP A 236 8.75 -6.78 13.81
CA ASP A 236 9.94 -7.13 13.05
C ASP A 236 9.69 -6.76 11.57
N PRO A 237 10.43 -5.80 11.01
CA PRO A 237 10.22 -5.34 9.64
C PRO A 237 10.67 -6.32 8.55
N THR A 238 11.26 -7.46 8.88
CA THR A 238 11.86 -8.42 7.93
C THR A 238 10.88 -8.81 6.81
N TYR A 239 9.59 -8.95 7.11
CA TYR A 239 8.56 -9.31 6.13
C TYR A 239 8.27 -8.20 5.09
N LEU A 240 8.69 -6.96 5.33
CA LEU A 240 8.55 -5.85 4.37
C LEU A 240 9.62 -5.89 3.29
N HIS A 241 10.69 -6.64 3.49
CA HIS A 241 11.79 -6.83 2.53
C HIS A 241 12.30 -5.52 1.90
N LEU A 242 12.41 -4.45 2.68
CA LEU A 242 12.86 -3.13 2.24
C LEU A 242 14.37 -3.04 1.95
N GLU A 243 15.07 -4.16 1.98
CA GLU A 243 16.47 -4.22 1.59
C GLU A 243 16.61 -4.22 0.06
N LYS A 244 17.43 -3.31 -0.46
CA LYS A 244 17.78 -3.29 -1.89
C LYS A 244 18.60 -4.53 -2.22
N ARG A 245 18.06 -5.44 -3.01
CA ARG A 245 18.81 -6.55 -3.58
C ARG A 245 19.07 -6.25 -5.06
N ALA A 246 20.29 -6.59 -5.52
CA ALA A 246 20.56 -6.62 -6.95
C ALA A 246 19.55 -7.60 -7.59
N ALA A 247 18.97 -7.22 -8.74
CA ALA A 247 18.19 -8.15 -9.55
C ALA A 247 19.12 -9.29 -10.00
N ALA A 248 18.70 -10.53 -9.77
CA ALA A 248 19.48 -11.70 -10.14
C ALA A 248 19.43 -11.92 -11.65
#